data_251b685d159f9abb01d57da851d4395c
#
_entry.id   251b685d159f9abb01d57da851d4395c
#
_cell.length_a   1.000
_cell.length_b   1.000
_cell.length_c   1.000
_cell.angle_alpha   90.00
_cell.angle_beta   90.00
_cell.angle_gamma   90.00
#
_symmetry.space_group_name_H-M   'P 1'
#
loop_
_entity.id
_entity.type
_entity.pdbx_description
1 polymer ?
#
loop_
_entity_poly.entity_id
_entity_poly.type
_entity_poly.pdbx_seq_one_letter_code
_entity_poly.pdbx_strand_id
1 'polypeptide(L)'
;MLDHPNIVKYLSWFIDSKLNELFIAVEWAEKGDLKLIIKKAMEDEVYFPEKRIVEYIHQIASALEHMHQKRIMHRDLKPANIFIDNNGNLKVGDLGLSRSLSS
;
A
#
# COMPACT_ATOMS: atom_id res chain seq x y z
N MET A 1 -12.98 -8.25 4.67
CA MET A 1 -11.99 -7.90 3.63
C MET A 1 -11.90 -6.40 3.45
N LEU A 2 -10.72 -5.89 3.24
CA LEU A 2 -10.53 -4.47 3.00
C LEU A 2 -10.88 -4.13 1.55
N ASP A 3 -11.73 -3.13 1.38
CA ASP A 3 -12.10 -2.64 0.06
C ASP A 3 -12.07 -1.12 0.11
N HIS A 4 -10.96 -0.55 -0.35
CA HIS A 4 -10.73 0.89 -0.29
C HIS A 4 -9.82 1.29 -1.46
N PRO A 5 -10.07 2.44 -2.09
CA PRO A 5 -9.26 2.85 -3.26
C PRO A 5 -7.78 3.09 -2.95
N ASN A 6 -7.43 3.31 -1.69
CA ASN A 6 -6.04 3.57 -1.30
C ASN A 6 -5.41 2.40 -0.53
N ILE A 7 -5.94 1.20 -0.69
CA ILE A 7 -5.38 -0.02 -0.13
C ILE A 7 -5.23 -1.03 -1.26
N VAL A 8 -4.06 -1.65 -1.35
CA VAL A 8 -3.80 -2.69 -2.36
C VAL A 8 -4.83 -3.81 -2.19
N LYS A 9 -5.48 -4.18 -3.29
CA LYS A 9 -6.52 -5.19 -3.28
C LYS A 9 -5.94 -6.58 -3.46
N TYR A 10 -6.30 -7.49 -2.58
CA TYR A 10 -5.96 -8.90 -2.72
C TYR A 10 -6.98 -9.56 -3.65
N LEU A 11 -6.49 -10.19 -4.72
CA LEU A 11 -7.34 -10.79 -5.74
C LEU A 11 -7.65 -12.25 -5.46
N SER A 12 -6.65 -13.01 -5.01
CA SER A 12 -6.82 -14.42 -4.70
C SER A 12 -5.62 -14.94 -3.92
N TRP A 13 -5.75 -16.16 -3.43
CA TRP A 13 -4.64 -16.86 -2.78
C TRP A 13 -4.78 -18.36 -3.06
N PHE A 14 -3.65 -19.05 -3.04
CA PHE A 14 -3.64 -20.50 -3.14
C PHE A 14 -2.37 -21.06 -2.49
N ILE A 15 -2.45 -22.33 -2.09
CA ILE A 15 -1.32 -23.04 -1.48
C ILE A 15 -0.82 -24.08 -2.47
N ASP A 16 0.49 -24.04 -2.77
CA ASP A 16 1.12 -25.09 -3.55
C ASP A 16 1.62 -26.17 -2.59
N SER A 17 0.94 -27.30 -2.56
CA SER A 17 1.28 -28.37 -1.61
C SER A 17 2.61 -29.04 -1.91
N LYS A 18 3.07 -28.98 -3.17
CA LYS A 18 4.35 -29.57 -3.55
C LYS A 18 5.51 -28.72 -3.04
N LEU A 19 5.36 -27.41 -3.09
CA LEU A 19 6.38 -26.45 -2.66
C LEU A 19 6.19 -26.04 -1.21
N ASN A 20 5.05 -26.38 -0.61
CA ASN A 20 4.67 -25.94 0.73
C ASN A 20 4.72 -24.42 0.85
N GLU A 21 4.23 -23.72 -0.16
CA GLU A 21 4.24 -22.27 -0.23
C GLU A 21 2.85 -21.70 -0.43
N LEU A 22 2.62 -20.53 0.14
CA LEU A 22 1.41 -19.75 -0.03
C LEU A 22 1.65 -18.66 -1.07
N PHE A 23 0.81 -18.62 -2.10
CA PHE A 23 0.86 -17.58 -3.11
C PHE A 23 -0.34 -16.66 -2.95
N ILE A 24 -0.08 -15.35 -2.99
CA ILE A 24 -1.11 -14.32 -2.87
C ILE A 24 -1.06 -13.43 -4.10
N ALA A 25 -2.17 -13.35 -4.83
CA ALA A 25 -2.29 -12.45 -5.97
C ALA A 25 -2.89 -11.14 -5.50
N VAL A 26 -2.22 -10.04 -5.84
CA VAL A 26 -2.69 -8.69 -5.51
C VAL A 26 -2.77 -7.86 -6.78
N GLU A 27 -3.48 -6.75 -6.73
CA GLU A 27 -3.50 -5.84 -7.85
C GLU A 27 -2.12 -5.22 -8.08
N TRP A 28 -1.85 -4.88 -9.34
CA TRP A 28 -0.56 -4.33 -9.74
C TRP A 28 -0.56 -2.81 -9.63
N ALA A 29 0.48 -2.25 -9.00
CA ALA A 29 0.70 -0.81 -8.93
C ALA A 29 1.88 -0.45 -9.84
N GLU A 30 1.58 0.06 -11.03
CA GLU A 30 2.55 0.16 -12.11
C GLU A 30 3.71 1.13 -11.86
N LYS A 31 3.48 2.16 -11.06
CA LYS A 31 4.52 3.17 -10.82
C LYS A 31 5.48 2.81 -9.70
N GLY A 32 5.30 1.65 -9.10
CA GLY A 32 6.19 1.17 -8.05
C GLY A 32 5.87 1.74 -6.68
N ASP A 33 6.84 1.65 -5.78
CA ASP A 33 6.64 2.11 -4.42
C ASP A 33 7.12 3.55 -4.21
N LEU A 34 6.61 4.18 -3.15
CA LEU A 34 6.89 5.57 -2.84
C LEU A 34 8.36 5.80 -2.47
N LYS A 35 9.02 4.80 -1.88
CA LYS A 35 10.42 4.90 -1.52
C LYS A 35 11.30 5.15 -2.75
N LEU A 36 11.07 4.39 -3.82
CA LEU A 36 11.80 4.55 -5.08
C LEU A 36 11.52 5.90 -5.73
N ILE A 37 10.28 6.35 -5.67
CA ILE A 37 9.87 7.62 -6.26
C ILE A 37 10.52 8.79 -5.52
N ILE A 38 10.55 8.73 -4.20
CA ILE A 38 11.21 9.76 -3.38
C ILE A 38 12.71 9.78 -3.67
N LYS A 39 13.34 8.60 -3.74
CA LYS A 39 14.77 8.50 -4.03
C LYS A 39 15.11 9.13 -5.38
N LYS A 40 14.31 8.84 -6.40
CA LYS A 40 14.53 9.40 -7.72
C LYS A 40 14.33 10.92 -7.73
N ALA A 41 13.32 11.42 -7.03
CA ALA A 41 13.08 12.85 -6.91
C ALA A 41 14.26 13.55 -6.25
N MET A 42 14.84 12.95 -5.22
CA MET A 42 16.02 13.50 -4.55
C MET A 42 17.26 13.52 -5.46
N GLU A 43 17.47 12.46 -6.23
CA GLU A 43 18.59 12.37 -7.18
C GLU A 43 18.47 13.42 -8.30
N ASP A 44 17.24 13.67 -8.74
CA ASP A 44 16.94 14.63 -9.81
C ASP A 44 16.74 16.05 -9.28
N GLU A 45 16.84 16.25 -7.96
CA GLU A 45 16.59 17.54 -7.29
C GLU A 45 15.22 18.12 -7.64
N VAL A 46 14.22 17.25 -7.78
CA VAL A 46 12.84 17.64 -8.08
C VAL A 46 12.03 17.52 -6.79
N TYR A 47 11.28 18.57 -6.48
CA TYR A 47 10.42 18.58 -5.29
C TYR A 47 8.99 18.28 -5.67
N PHE A 48 8.29 17.55 -4.80
CA PHE A 48 6.86 17.32 -4.98
C PHE A 48 6.10 18.63 -4.76
N PRO A 49 5.13 18.97 -5.63
CA PRO A 49 4.25 20.11 -5.36
C PRO A 49 3.50 19.91 -4.05
N GLU A 50 3.27 21.01 -3.32
CA GLU A 50 2.54 20.96 -2.05
C GLU A 50 1.19 20.26 -2.20
N LYS A 51 0.47 20.56 -3.29
CA LYS A 51 -0.82 19.93 -3.57
C LYS A 51 -0.71 18.41 -3.62
N ARG A 52 0.35 17.89 -4.24
CA ARG A 52 0.57 16.44 -4.33
C ARG A 52 0.83 15.83 -2.97
N ILE A 53 1.62 16.51 -2.13
CA ILE A 53 1.92 16.04 -0.77
C ILE A 53 0.63 15.97 0.05
N VAL A 54 -0.21 16.99 -0.03
CA VAL A 54 -1.49 17.03 0.68
C VAL A 54 -2.41 15.89 0.22
N GLU A 55 -2.46 15.64 -1.09
CA GLU A 55 -3.25 14.52 -1.63
C GLU A 55 -2.76 13.18 -1.09
N TYR A 56 -1.43 12.98 -1.05
CA TYR A 56 -0.84 11.75 -0.53
C TYR A 56 -1.17 11.55 0.94
N ILE A 57 -1.03 12.58 1.75
CA ILE A 57 -1.36 12.52 3.18
C ILE A 57 -2.83 12.15 3.37
N HIS A 58 -3.70 12.78 2.60
CA HIS A 58 -5.14 12.51 2.65
C HIS A 58 -5.45 11.05 2.29
N GLN A 59 -4.84 10.54 1.25
CA GLN A 59 -5.05 9.17 0.81
C GLN A 59 -4.55 8.15 1.84
N ILE A 60 -3.39 8.40 2.43
CA ILE A 60 -2.84 7.53 3.49
C ILE A 60 -3.75 7.55 4.71
N ALA A 61 -4.18 8.74 5.14
CA ALA A 61 -5.05 8.87 6.29
C ALA A 61 -6.38 8.15 6.07
N SER A 62 -6.93 8.25 4.86
CA SER A 62 -8.18 7.58 4.51
C SER A 62 -8.04 6.06 4.56
N ALA A 63 -6.92 5.54 4.06
CA ALA A 63 -6.64 4.11 4.13
C ALA A 63 -6.50 3.62 5.56
N LEU A 64 -5.77 4.37 6.38
CA LEU A 64 -5.57 4.01 7.79
C LEU A 64 -6.88 4.05 8.57
N GLU A 65 -7.73 5.05 8.31
CA GLU A 65 -9.04 5.13 8.93
C GLU A 65 -9.89 3.92 8.58
N HIS A 66 -9.90 3.52 7.32
CA HIS A 66 -10.64 2.33 6.88
C HIS A 66 -10.16 1.07 7.59
N MET A 67 -8.82 0.89 7.68
CA MET A 67 -8.25 -0.25 8.39
C MET A 67 -8.63 -0.23 9.86
N HIS A 68 -8.57 0.95 10.48
CA HIS A 68 -8.93 1.11 11.89
C HIS A 68 -10.40 0.73 12.15
N GLN A 69 -11.30 1.15 11.27
CA GLN A 69 -12.72 0.77 11.37
C GLN A 69 -12.92 -0.75 11.28
N LYS A 70 -12.05 -1.43 10.56
CA LYS A 70 -12.07 -2.90 10.43
C LYS A 70 -11.23 -3.59 11.49
N ARG A 71 -10.70 -2.84 12.44
CA ARG A 71 -9.84 -3.34 13.53
C ARG A 71 -8.59 -4.02 13.02
N ILE A 72 -7.99 -3.46 11.97
CA ILE A 72 -6.74 -3.95 11.39
C ILE A 72 -5.67 -2.90 11.61
N MET A 73 -4.52 -3.33 12.12
CA MET A 73 -3.36 -2.48 12.32
C MET A 73 -2.29 -2.86 11.30
N HIS A 74 -1.79 -1.87 10.54
CA HIS A 74 -0.78 -2.15 9.51
C HIS A 74 0.55 -2.60 10.10
N ARG A 75 1.03 -1.94 11.14
CA ARG A 75 2.27 -2.23 11.87
C ARG A 75 3.58 -1.90 11.15
N ASP A 76 3.58 -1.78 9.84
CA ASP A 76 4.82 -1.54 9.08
C ASP A 76 4.58 -0.50 7.98
N LEU A 77 3.94 0.60 8.34
CA LEU A 77 3.67 1.68 7.40
C LEU A 77 4.95 2.47 7.14
N LYS A 78 5.44 2.40 5.90
CA LYS A 78 6.63 3.12 5.46
C LYS A 78 6.57 3.32 3.94
N PRO A 79 7.35 4.22 3.35
CA PRO A 79 7.28 4.47 1.90
C PRO A 79 7.50 3.23 1.03
N ALA A 80 8.26 2.25 1.50
CA ALA A 80 8.46 1.00 0.75
C ALA A 80 7.19 0.16 0.65
N ASN A 81 6.21 0.38 1.52
CA ASN A 81 4.94 -0.35 1.53
C ASN A 81 3.78 0.49 1.02
N ILE A 82 4.07 1.62 0.40
CA ILE A 82 3.08 2.48 -0.23
C ILE A 82 3.38 2.50 -1.72
N PHE A 83 2.41 2.08 -2.52
CA PHE A 83 2.56 1.95 -3.96
C PHE A 83 1.77 3.03 -4.67
N ILE A 84 2.15 3.33 -5.91
CA ILE A 84 1.46 4.32 -6.72
C ILE A 84 0.96 3.65 -7.99
N ASP A 85 -0.34 3.82 -8.26
CA ASP A 85 -0.95 3.24 -9.45
C ASP A 85 -0.75 4.16 -10.67
N ASN A 86 -1.28 3.71 -11.80
CA ASN A 86 -1.11 4.41 -13.06
C ASN A 86 -1.81 5.77 -13.09
N ASN A 87 -2.78 5.99 -12.22
CA ASN A 87 -3.51 7.25 -12.11
C ASN A 87 -2.87 8.22 -11.10
N GLY A 88 -1.76 7.82 -10.49
CA GLY A 88 -1.08 8.64 -9.50
C GLY A 88 -1.65 8.57 -8.10
N ASN A 89 -2.50 7.58 -7.83
CA ASN A 89 -3.10 7.38 -6.50
C ASN A 89 -2.24 6.46 -5.65
N LEU A 90 -2.19 6.74 -4.35
CA LEU A 90 -1.46 5.90 -3.41
C LEU A 90 -2.28 4.69 -3.01
N LYS A 91 -1.58 3.57 -2.82
CA LYS A 91 -2.17 2.33 -2.32
C LYS A 91 -1.26 1.75 -1.26
N VAL A 92 -1.78 1.66 -0.04
CA VAL A 92 -1.05 1.05 1.09
C VAL A 92 -1.05 -0.46 0.89
N GLY A 93 0.13 -1.05 0.93
CA GLY A 93 0.31 -2.48 0.71
C GLY A 93 0.97 -3.20 1.87
N ASP A 94 1.43 -4.42 1.59
CA ASP A 94 2.10 -5.31 2.54
C ASP A 94 1.24 -5.62 3.77
N LEU A 95 -0.06 -5.84 3.53
CA LEU A 95 -1.01 -6.18 4.59
C LEU A 95 -0.81 -7.60 5.14
N GLY A 96 0.09 -8.39 4.54
CA GLY A 96 0.45 -9.70 5.05
C GLY A 96 1.07 -9.67 6.43
N LEU A 97 1.66 -8.52 6.83
CA LEU A 97 2.23 -8.31 8.15
C LEU A 97 1.23 -7.72 9.13
N SER A 98 0.03 -7.40 8.67
CA SER A 98 -1.02 -6.82 9.50
C SER A 98 -1.69 -7.87 10.36
N ARG A 99 -2.27 -7.45 11.48
CA ARG A 99 -3.04 -8.32 12.35
C ARG A 99 -4.36 -7.70 12.72
N SER A 100 -5.38 -8.54 12.85
CA SER A 100 -6.66 -8.09 13.38
C SER A 100 -6.51 -7.78 14.86
N LEU A 101 -7.11 -6.69 15.29
CA LEU A 101 -7.10 -6.29 16.70
C LEU A 101 -7.99 -7.17 17.56
N SER A 102 -8.85 -7.97 16.94
CA SER A 102 -9.77 -8.86 17.64
C SER A 102 -9.21 -10.27 17.82
N SER A 103 -8.07 -10.55 17.29
CA SER A 103 -7.45 -11.88 17.39
C SER A 103 -6.44 -11.96 18.53
#